data_31a8c2850370e321a154b3c16e61c0c3
#
_entry.id   31a8c2850370e321a154b3c16e61c0c3
#
_cell.length_a   1.000
_cell.length_b   1.000
_cell.length_c   1.000
_cell.angle_alpha   90.00
_cell.angle_beta   90.00
_cell.angle_gamma   90.00
#
_symmetry.space_group_name_H-M   'P 1'
#
loop_
_entity.id
_entity.type
_entity.pdbx_description
1 polymer ?
#
loop_
_entity_poly.entity_id
_entity_poly.type
_entity_poly.pdbx_seq_one_letter_code
_entity_poly.pdbx_strand_id
1 'polypeptide(L)'
;KEPKMIGLYVLHQTLGTGTFGKVKLATHALTGHRVAVKIINKRKISSMDIGGRIKREIQFLRLLRHPHIIKLYEVIATPSDIIMVLEYAGGELFQYIVDHGRLSESEARRLFQQIISATHYCHKHKVAHRDLKPENLLLDEFFNIKVGDFGLSNFMVDGDFLKTSCGSPNYAAPEVISGRLYSGPEVDVWSCGVILYVMLCGRLPFDDDYVPSLFVKINKGIYTLPSHLS
;
A
#
# COMPACT_ATOMS: atom_id res chain seq x y z
N LYS A 1 -3.46 -31.03 -16.34
CA LYS A 1 -2.25 -30.17 -16.50
C LYS A 1 -1.52 -30.21 -15.17
N GLU A 2 -0.24 -30.54 -15.20
CA GLU A 2 0.60 -30.51 -14.00
C GLU A 2 0.56 -29.11 -13.37
N PRO A 3 0.49 -29.00 -12.04
CA PRO A 3 0.47 -27.72 -11.36
C PRO A 3 1.78 -26.97 -11.65
N LYS A 4 1.68 -25.73 -12.05
CA LYS A 4 2.86 -24.87 -12.30
C LYS A 4 3.51 -24.53 -10.98
N MET A 5 4.81 -24.84 -10.84
CA MET A 5 5.59 -24.61 -9.63
C MET A 5 6.67 -23.54 -9.85
N ILE A 6 6.98 -22.84 -8.78
CA ILE A 6 8.17 -22.00 -8.66
C ILE A 6 8.87 -22.39 -7.34
N GLY A 7 10.04 -23.04 -7.43
CA GLY A 7 10.67 -23.62 -6.26
C GLY A 7 9.72 -24.59 -5.56
N LEU A 8 9.47 -24.38 -4.27
CA LEU A 8 8.55 -25.18 -3.46
C LEU A 8 7.09 -24.64 -3.46
N TYR A 9 6.74 -23.70 -4.34
CA TYR A 9 5.41 -23.08 -4.36
C TYR A 9 4.59 -23.54 -5.55
N VAL A 10 3.42 -24.12 -5.26
CA VAL A 10 2.41 -24.50 -6.26
C VAL A 10 1.58 -23.27 -6.59
N LEU A 11 1.62 -22.80 -7.84
CA LEU A 11 0.90 -21.61 -8.28
C LEU A 11 -0.57 -21.91 -8.55
N HIS A 12 -1.44 -21.00 -8.10
CA HIS A 12 -2.88 -21.02 -8.31
C HIS A 12 -3.34 -19.84 -9.18
N GLN A 13 -4.53 -19.31 -8.92
CA GLN A 13 -5.11 -18.20 -9.67
C GLN A 13 -4.28 -16.91 -9.55
N THR A 14 -4.45 -16.06 -10.55
CA THR A 14 -3.91 -14.71 -10.52
C THR A 14 -4.78 -13.85 -9.61
N LEU A 15 -4.16 -13.20 -8.62
CA LEU A 15 -4.79 -12.26 -7.70
C LEU A 15 -4.86 -10.85 -8.31
N GLY A 16 -3.84 -10.47 -9.08
CA GLY A 16 -3.78 -9.16 -9.74
C GLY A 16 -2.72 -9.13 -10.83
N THR A 17 -2.91 -8.22 -11.77
CA THR A 17 -1.94 -7.95 -12.84
C THR A 17 -1.62 -6.46 -12.84
N GLY A 18 -0.37 -6.13 -12.67
CA GLY A 18 0.14 -4.76 -12.74
C GLY A 18 1.02 -4.53 -13.97
N THR A 19 1.47 -3.30 -14.13
CA THR A 19 2.33 -2.87 -15.25
C THR A 19 3.61 -3.72 -15.36
N PHE A 20 4.15 -4.17 -14.24
CA PHE A 20 5.47 -4.82 -14.16
C PHE A 20 5.42 -6.34 -14.06
N GLY A 21 4.25 -6.90 -13.79
CA GLY A 21 4.10 -8.32 -13.61
C GLY A 21 2.73 -8.71 -13.07
N LYS A 22 2.68 -9.85 -12.46
CA LYS A 22 1.44 -10.41 -11.89
C LYS A 22 1.68 -10.96 -10.49
N VAL A 23 0.63 -10.92 -9.68
CA VAL A 23 0.58 -11.53 -8.37
C VAL A 23 -0.30 -12.77 -8.45
N LYS A 24 0.19 -13.89 -7.97
CA LYS A 24 -0.55 -15.16 -7.91
C LYS A 24 -0.68 -15.64 -6.48
N LEU A 25 -1.81 -16.26 -6.18
CA LEU A 25 -1.92 -17.12 -5.02
C LEU A 25 -1.02 -18.35 -5.23
N ALA A 26 -0.32 -18.76 -4.20
CA ALA A 26 0.43 -20.01 -4.20
C ALA A 26 0.33 -20.70 -2.84
N THR A 27 0.67 -21.99 -2.83
CA THR A 27 0.73 -22.82 -1.63
C THR A 27 2.11 -23.43 -1.53
N HIS A 28 2.74 -23.31 -0.37
CA HIS A 28 4.01 -23.98 -0.10
C HIS A 28 3.79 -25.49 -0.04
N ALA A 29 4.47 -26.26 -0.91
CA ALA A 29 4.19 -27.66 -1.15
C ALA A 29 4.31 -28.56 0.09
N LEU A 30 5.23 -28.24 1.00
CA LEU A 30 5.50 -29.06 2.19
C LEU A 30 4.62 -28.68 3.39
N THR A 31 4.27 -27.40 3.54
CA THR A 31 3.55 -26.91 4.73
C THR A 31 2.09 -26.59 4.49
N GLY A 32 1.66 -26.48 3.22
CA GLY A 32 0.32 -26.04 2.87
C GLY A 32 0.07 -24.55 3.10
N HIS A 33 1.10 -23.78 3.52
CA HIS A 33 0.94 -22.35 3.82
C HIS A 33 0.64 -21.56 2.55
N ARG A 34 -0.40 -20.71 2.59
CA ARG A 34 -0.78 -19.82 1.48
C ARG A 34 0.11 -18.58 1.46
N VAL A 35 0.59 -18.23 0.26
CA VAL A 35 1.44 -17.07 0.02
C VAL A 35 0.97 -16.31 -1.23
N ALA A 36 1.34 -15.05 -1.35
CA ALA A 36 1.23 -14.29 -2.58
C ALA A 36 2.58 -14.25 -3.28
N VAL A 37 2.61 -14.63 -4.56
CA VAL A 37 3.84 -14.67 -5.36
C VAL A 37 3.77 -13.57 -6.41
N LYS A 38 4.58 -12.52 -6.22
CA LYS A 38 4.71 -11.38 -7.14
C LYS A 38 5.83 -11.68 -8.14
N ILE A 39 5.46 -11.88 -9.39
CA ILE A 39 6.36 -12.24 -10.50
C ILE A 39 6.60 -10.99 -11.35
N ILE A 40 7.83 -10.52 -11.40
CA ILE A 40 8.23 -9.27 -12.05
C ILE A 40 9.22 -9.59 -13.18
N ASN A 41 8.85 -9.27 -14.42
CA ASN A 41 9.69 -9.56 -15.57
C ASN A 41 10.87 -8.58 -15.69
N LYS A 42 12.09 -9.10 -15.73
CA LYS A 42 13.34 -8.32 -15.76
C LYS A 42 13.46 -7.43 -17.01
N ARG A 43 12.95 -7.89 -18.17
CA ARG A 43 12.97 -7.09 -19.41
C ARG A 43 12.11 -5.84 -19.28
N LYS A 44 10.92 -5.97 -18.66
CA LYS A 44 10.05 -4.81 -18.36
C LYS A 44 10.69 -3.84 -17.39
N ILE A 45 11.46 -4.33 -16.41
CA ILE A 45 12.19 -3.49 -15.45
C ILE A 45 13.21 -2.61 -16.19
N SER A 46 14.01 -3.23 -17.07
CA SER A 46 15.08 -2.53 -17.80
C SER A 46 14.54 -1.48 -18.77
N SER A 47 13.40 -1.77 -19.42
CA SER A 47 12.80 -0.87 -20.42
C SER A 47 12.13 0.36 -19.84
N MET A 48 11.79 0.37 -18.53
CA MET A 48 10.97 1.40 -17.90
C MET A 48 11.68 2.14 -16.75
N ASP A 49 12.96 1.90 -16.54
CA ASP A 49 13.77 2.48 -15.44
C ASP A 49 13.15 2.36 -14.02
N ILE A 50 12.45 1.25 -13.78
CA ILE A 50 11.78 0.97 -12.49
C ILE A 50 12.55 0.04 -11.58
N GLY A 51 13.74 -0.38 -11.99
CA GLY A 51 14.59 -1.25 -11.19
C GLY A 51 14.84 -0.70 -9.79
N GLY A 52 14.97 0.62 -9.68
CA GLY A 52 15.12 1.31 -8.40
C GLY A 52 13.92 1.15 -7.47
N ARG A 53 12.69 1.16 -7.98
CA ARG A 53 11.47 0.97 -7.17
C ARG A 53 11.38 -0.44 -6.60
N ILE A 54 11.61 -1.45 -7.43
CA ILE A 54 11.56 -2.85 -7.02
C ILE A 54 12.65 -3.16 -6.01
N LYS A 55 13.86 -2.66 -6.25
CA LYS A 55 14.97 -2.81 -5.32
C LYS A 55 14.65 -2.21 -3.96
N ARG A 56 14.04 -1.02 -3.93
CA ARG A 56 13.58 -0.35 -2.69
C ARG A 56 12.49 -1.15 -2.00
N GLU A 57 11.45 -1.58 -2.72
CA GLU A 57 10.38 -2.41 -2.14
C GLU A 57 10.93 -3.64 -1.46
N ILE A 58 11.82 -4.39 -2.11
CA ILE A 58 12.49 -5.55 -1.53
C ILE A 58 13.29 -5.16 -0.28
N GLN A 59 14.04 -4.07 -0.35
CA GLN A 59 14.88 -3.59 0.75
C GLN A 59 14.03 -3.22 1.98
N PHE A 60 12.94 -2.47 1.78
CA PHE A 60 12.04 -2.08 2.87
C PHE A 60 11.31 -3.28 3.47
N LEU A 61 10.73 -4.15 2.64
CA LEU A 61 10.05 -5.35 3.12
C LEU A 61 10.99 -6.34 3.83
N ARG A 62 12.28 -6.35 3.51
CA ARG A 62 13.28 -7.12 4.27
C ARG A 62 13.58 -6.51 5.64
N LEU A 63 13.55 -5.18 5.73
CA LEU A 63 13.84 -4.43 6.96
C LEU A 63 12.64 -4.41 7.91
N LEU A 64 11.43 -4.20 7.37
CA LEU A 64 10.23 -3.97 8.15
C LEU A 64 9.61 -5.30 8.61
N ARG A 65 9.43 -5.46 9.93
CA ARG A 65 8.79 -6.62 10.55
C ARG A 65 7.77 -6.14 11.58
N HIS A 66 6.50 -6.16 11.19
CA HIS A 66 5.40 -5.68 12.01
C HIS A 66 4.13 -6.49 11.72
N PRO A 67 3.24 -6.75 12.72
CA PRO A 67 2.01 -7.53 12.54
C PRO A 67 1.07 -7.00 11.47
N HIS A 68 1.12 -5.69 11.20
CA HIS A 68 0.25 -5.02 10.24
C HIS A 68 0.99 -4.53 8.99
N ILE A 69 2.13 -5.13 8.66
CA ILE A 69 2.88 -4.92 7.41
C ILE A 69 3.04 -6.27 6.72
N ILE A 70 2.79 -6.33 5.42
CA ILE A 70 3.00 -7.54 4.59
C ILE A 70 4.44 -8.03 4.76
N LYS A 71 4.60 -9.30 5.13
CA LYS A 71 5.90 -9.91 5.31
C LYS A 71 6.45 -10.42 3.98
N LEU A 72 7.72 -10.16 3.72
CA LEU A 72 8.47 -10.78 2.64
C LEU A 72 9.18 -12.04 3.19
N TYR A 73 8.83 -13.20 2.65
CA TYR A 73 9.44 -14.47 3.05
C TYR A 73 10.75 -14.72 2.33
N GLU A 74 10.75 -14.61 1.01
CA GLU A 74 11.95 -14.78 0.20
C GLU A 74 11.86 -14.07 -1.15
N VAL A 75 13.01 -13.93 -1.81
CA VAL A 75 13.13 -13.42 -3.17
C VAL A 75 13.91 -14.45 -4.00
N ILE A 76 13.28 -14.91 -5.08
CA ILE A 76 13.86 -15.86 -6.02
C ILE A 76 14.19 -15.11 -7.30
N ALA A 77 15.45 -15.16 -7.71
CA ALA A 77 15.90 -14.57 -8.97
C ALA A 77 16.07 -15.67 -10.02
N THR A 78 15.36 -15.54 -11.14
CA THR A 78 15.55 -16.38 -12.33
C THR A 78 16.23 -15.56 -13.44
N PRO A 79 16.66 -16.17 -14.55
CA PRO A 79 17.18 -15.41 -15.69
C PRO A 79 16.20 -14.37 -16.23
N SER A 80 14.88 -14.64 -16.23
CA SER A 80 13.83 -13.79 -16.80
C SER A 80 13.07 -12.94 -15.79
N ASP A 81 13.01 -13.35 -14.51
CA ASP A 81 12.10 -12.77 -13.54
C ASP A 81 12.75 -12.55 -12.16
N ILE A 82 12.21 -11.58 -11.43
CA ILE A 82 12.36 -11.45 -9.97
C ILE A 82 11.03 -11.89 -9.36
N ILE A 83 11.09 -12.81 -8.42
CA ILE A 83 9.93 -13.41 -7.77
C ILE A 83 10.00 -13.10 -6.29
N MET A 84 9.00 -12.39 -5.78
CA MET A 84 8.86 -12.09 -4.35
C MET A 84 7.78 -12.99 -3.77
N VAL A 85 8.12 -13.74 -2.74
CA VAL A 85 7.18 -14.56 -1.98
C VAL A 85 6.77 -13.78 -0.74
N LEU A 86 5.50 -13.40 -0.69
CA LEU A 86 4.92 -12.49 0.28
C LEU A 86 3.86 -13.18 1.14
N GLU A 87 3.62 -12.65 2.32
CA GLU A 87 2.44 -12.96 3.11
C GLU A 87 1.17 -12.77 2.28
N TYR A 88 0.24 -13.71 2.38
CA TYR A 88 -1.05 -13.62 1.70
C TYR A 88 -2.07 -12.95 2.61
N ALA A 89 -2.69 -11.91 2.10
CA ALA A 89 -3.88 -11.26 2.64
C ALA A 89 -4.93 -11.24 1.53
N GLY A 90 -6.07 -11.89 1.76
CA GLY A 90 -7.05 -12.18 0.71
C GLY A 90 -8.09 -11.08 0.49
N GLY A 91 -8.17 -10.08 1.38
CA GLY A 91 -9.10 -8.95 1.29
C GLY A 91 -8.39 -7.63 1.03
N GLU A 92 -9.15 -6.63 0.58
CA GLU A 92 -8.71 -5.25 0.42
C GLU A 92 -9.62 -4.34 1.24
N LEU A 93 -9.04 -3.39 1.98
CA LEU A 93 -9.83 -2.42 2.76
C LEU A 93 -10.76 -1.60 1.86
N PHE A 94 -10.32 -1.26 0.65
CA PHE A 94 -11.15 -0.54 -0.32
C PHE A 94 -12.45 -1.29 -0.62
N GLN A 95 -12.35 -2.57 -1.02
CA GLN A 95 -13.52 -3.39 -1.33
C GLN A 95 -14.40 -3.60 -0.09
N TYR A 96 -13.79 -3.77 1.07
CA TYR A 96 -14.50 -3.91 2.32
C TYR A 96 -15.36 -2.67 2.64
N ILE A 97 -14.83 -1.46 2.44
CA ILE A 97 -15.59 -0.21 2.61
C ILE A 97 -16.72 -0.11 1.59
N VAL A 98 -16.45 -0.45 0.31
CA VAL A 98 -17.47 -0.42 -0.75
C VAL A 98 -18.64 -1.35 -0.43
N ASP A 99 -18.35 -2.57 0.02
CA ASP A 99 -19.38 -3.58 0.34
C ASP A 99 -20.26 -3.17 1.53
N HIS A 100 -19.73 -2.42 2.50
CA HIS A 100 -20.44 -1.98 3.70
C HIS A 100 -21.00 -0.54 3.58
N GLY A 101 -20.61 0.20 2.54
CA GLY A 101 -20.91 1.62 2.34
C GLY A 101 -20.12 2.54 3.29
N ARG A 102 -20.09 2.24 4.57
CA ARG A 102 -19.24 2.89 5.60
C ARG A 102 -19.10 1.97 6.81
N LEU A 103 -18.06 2.17 7.58
CA LEU A 103 -17.80 1.39 8.79
C LEU A 103 -18.35 2.10 10.04
N SER A 104 -18.67 1.32 11.06
CA SER A 104 -18.96 1.87 12.39
C SER A 104 -17.72 2.53 12.99
N GLU A 105 -17.90 3.48 13.92
CA GLU A 105 -16.76 4.11 14.59
C GLU A 105 -15.87 3.12 15.35
N SER A 106 -16.47 2.10 15.96
CA SER A 106 -15.72 1.05 16.68
C SER A 106 -14.84 0.23 15.74
N GLU A 107 -15.36 -0.14 14.58
CA GLU A 107 -14.61 -0.91 13.58
C GLU A 107 -13.54 -0.05 12.90
N ALA A 108 -13.89 1.16 12.48
CA ALA A 108 -12.94 2.11 11.93
C ALA A 108 -11.81 2.41 12.92
N ARG A 109 -12.11 2.56 14.21
CA ARG A 109 -11.10 2.75 15.27
C ARG A 109 -10.15 1.58 15.35
N ARG A 110 -10.65 0.34 15.35
CA ARG A 110 -9.83 -0.87 15.39
C ARG A 110 -8.86 -0.93 14.22
N LEU A 111 -9.38 -0.75 12.99
CA LEU A 111 -8.56 -0.78 11.78
C LEU A 111 -7.60 0.40 11.72
N PHE A 112 -8.04 1.59 12.09
CA PHE A 112 -7.21 2.79 12.09
C PHE A 112 -6.05 2.70 13.07
N GLN A 113 -6.26 2.15 14.26
CA GLN A 113 -5.17 1.89 15.22
C GLN A 113 -4.11 0.96 14.64
N GLN A 114 -4.50 -0.05 13.86
CA GLN A 114 -3.57 -0.95 13.18
C GLN A 114 -2.77 -0.22 12.09
N ILE A 115 -3.44 0.64 11.29
CA ILE A 115 -2.79 1.47 10.26
C ILE A 115 -1.77 2.42 10.91
N ILE A 116 -2.15 3.13 11.96
CA ILE A 116 -1.27 4.05 12.68
C ILE A 116 -0.09 3.31 13.31
N SER A 117 -0.30 2.13 13.89
CA SER A 117 0.77 1.30 14.44
C SER A 117 1.81 0.92 13.38
N ALA A 118 1.36 0.48 12.21
CA ALA A 118 2.25 0.16 11.09
C ALA A 118 2.98 1.40 10.56
N THR A 119 2.28 2.52 10.38
CA THR A 119 2.84 3.79 9.91
C THR A 119 3.88 4.33 10.88
N HIS A 120 3.56 4.34 12.17
CA HIS A 120 4.50 4.74 13.22
C HIS A 120 5.76 3.86 13.22
N TYR A 121 5.59 2.55 13.07
CA TYR A 121 6.71 1.62 12.97
C TYR A 121 7.61 1.96 11.77
N CYS A 122 7.04 2.23 10.59
CA CYS A 122 7.79 2.65 9.42
C CYS A 122 8.59 3.95 9.70
N HIS A 123 7.92 4.96 10.26
CA HIS A 123 8.55 6.25 10.57
C HIS A 123 9.67 6.11 11.59
N LYS A 124 9.50 5.25 12.61
CA LYS A 124 10.57 4.94 13.58
C LYS A 124 11.79 4.31 12.90
N HIS A 125 11.59 3.55 11.82
CA HIS A 125 12.66 2.98 11.01
C HIS A 125 13.11 3.92 9.87
N LYS A 126 12.73 5.20 9.93
CA LYS A 126 13.09 6.22 8.93
C LYS A 126 12.59 5.88 7.53
N VAL A 127 11.44 5.24 7.41
CA VAL A 127 10.78 4.91 6.15
C VAL A 127 9.44 5.63 6.06
N ALA A 128 9.25 6.47 5.03
CA ALA A 128 7.96 7.03 4.66
C ALA A 128 7.33 6.18 3.55
N HIS A 129 6.07 5.81 3.69
CA HIS A 129 5.35 4.97 2.71
C HIS A 129 5.03 5.74 1.43
N ARG A 130 4.45 6.94 1.54
CA ARG A 130 4.16 7.92 0.48
C ARG A 130 3.02 7.53 -0.48
N ASP A 131 2.38 6.39 -0.30
CA ASP A 131 1.22 5.95 -1.11
C ASP A 131 0.20 5.18 -0.25
N LEU A 132 -0.07 5.66 0.95
CA LEU A 132 -1.13 5.09 1.79
C LEU A 132 -2.50 5.42 1.22
N LYS A 133 -3.26 4.40 0.92
CA LYS A 133 -4.64 4.44 0.41
C LYS A 133 -5.31 3.09 0.65
N PRO A 134 -6.66 3.01 0.66
CA PRO A 134 -7.37 1.76 0.96
C PRO A 134 -7.02 0.59 0.04
N GLU A 135 -6.61 0.86 -1.20
CA GLU A 135 -6.19 -0.16 -2.17
C GLU A 135 -4.85 -0.83 -1.80
N ASN A 136 -3.99 -0.13 -1.04
CA ASN A 136 -2.71 -0.63 -0.55
C ASN A 136 -2.79 -1.20 0.87
N LEU A 137 -3.98 -1.19 1.47
CA LEU A 137 -4.27 -1.75 2.78
C LEU A 137 -5.04 -3.05 2.60
N LEU A 138 -4.36 -4.17 2.82
CA LEU A 138 -4.94 -5.49 2.69
C LEU A 138 -5.55 -5.94 4.02
N LEU A 139 -6.44 -6.93 3.95
CA LEU A 139 -7.07 -7.57 5.10
C LEU A 139 -6.75 -9.05 5.11
N ASP A 140 -6.29 -9.57 6.24
CA ASP A 140 -6.12 -10.99 6.45
C ASP A 140 -7.47 -11.70 6.71
N GLU A 141 -7.44 -13.01 6.96
CA GLU A 141 -8.64 -13.81 7.22
C GLU A 141 -9.38 -13.43 8.51
N PHE A 142 -8.74 -12.67 9.41
CA PHE A 142 -9.32 -12.14 10.65
C PHE A 142 -9.68 -10.66 10.54
N PHE A 143 -9.68 -10.10 9.33
CA PHE A 143 -9.92 -8.66 9.06
C PHE A 143 -8.92 -7.74 9.77
N ASN A 144 -7.67 -8.16 9.89
CA ASN A 144 -6.58 -7.31 10.36
C ASN A 144 -5.87 -6.66 9.18
N ILE A 145 -5.45 -5.41 9.38
CA ILE A 145 -4.71 -4.64 8.37
C ILE A 145 -3.33 -5.26 8.11
N LYS A 146 -3.00 -5.32 6.83
CA LYS A 146 -1.66 -5.62 6.30
C LYS A 146 -1.28 -4.55 5.28
N VAL A 147 -0.40 -3.63 5.67
CA VAL A 147 0.10 -2.57 4.78
C VAL A 147 1.02 -3.19 3.74
N GLY A 148 0.75 -2.92 2.48
CA GLY A 148 1.54 -3.40 1.34
C GLY A 148 2.00 -2.26 0.43
N ASP A 149 2.57 -2.62 -0.72
CA ASP A 149 3.02 -1.72 -1.79
C ASP A 149 3.97 -0.61 -1.34
N PHE A 150 5.18 -1.01 -0.97
CA PHE A 150 6.27 -0.09 -0.61
C PHE A 150 7.06 0.45 -1.82
N GLY A 151 6.53 0.34 -3.02
CA GLY A 151 7.22 0.73 -4.26
C GLY A 151 7.54 2.23 -4.36
N LEU A 152 6.75 3.09 -3.71
CA LEU A 152 6.97 4.54 -3.64
C LEU A 152 7.65 5.00 -2.33
N SER A 153 7.92 4.09 -1.41
CA SER A 153 8.53 4.40 -0.12
C SER A 153 9.95 4.95 -0.26
N ASN A 154 10.37 5.74 0.71
CA ASN A 154 11.71 6.31 0.74
C ASN A 154 12.28 6.34 2.16
N PHE A 155 13.62 6.27 2.28
CA PHE A 155 14.30 6.56 3.54
C PHE A 155 14.24 8.06 3.84
N MET A 156 13.99 8.37 5.09
CA MET A 156 14.06 9.73 5.61
C MET A 156 15.45 9.96 6.18
N VAL A 157 16.18 10.88 5.57
CA VAL A 157 17.46 11.37 6.11
C VAL A 157 17.17 12.68 6.83
N ASP A 158 17.69 12.83 8.04
CA ASP A 158 17.46 14.05 8.84
C ASP A 158 17.98 15.28 8.07
N GLY A 159 17.11 16.24 7.84
CA GLY A 159 17.40 17.45 7.05
C GLY A 159 17.16 17.34 5.55
N ASP A 160 16.87 16.16 5.00
CA ASP A 160 16.51 16.00 3.60
C ASP A 160 15.00 16.19 3.37
N PHE A 161 14.68 16.91 2.31
CA PHE A 161 13.32 17.11 1.86
C PHE A 161 13.08 16.44 0.51
N LEU A 162 11.89 15.87 0.37
CA LEU A 162 11.44 15.20 -0.86
C LEU A 162 10.68 16.22 -1.72
N LYS A 163 10.83 16.14 -3.04
CA LYS A 163 10.13 16.99 -4.01
C LYS A 163 9.29 16.19 -5.00
N THR A 164 9.40 14.86 -4.98
CA THR A 164 8.73 14.01 -5.95
C THR A 164 7.24 13.92 -5.67
N SER A 165 6.40 14.39 -6.58
CA SER A 165 4.96 14.14 -6.55
C SER A 165 4.71 12.67 -6.86
N CYS A 166 4.05 11.97 -5.95
CA CYS A 166 3.71 10.54 -6.08
C CYS A 166 2.45 10.21 -5.28
N GLY A 167 1.88 9.04 -5.54
CA GLY A 167 0.65 8.57 -4.92
C GLY A 167 -0.61 8.99 -5.67
N SER A 168 -1.77 8.69 -5.09
CA SER A 168 -3.09 9.02 -5.64
C SER A 168 -3.50 10.41 -5.16
N PRO A 169 -3.88 11.34 -6.06
CA PRO A 169 -4.13 12.75 -5.69
C PRO A 169 -5.14 12.95 -4.55
N ASN A 170 -6.20 12.16 -4.52
CA ASN A 170 -7.25 12.26 -3.49
C ASN A 170 -6.74 11.98 -2.06
N TYR A 171 -5.63 11.25 -1.93
CA TYR A 171 -5.01 10.88 -0.65
C TYR A 171 -3.72 11.66 -0.39
N ALA A 172 -3.25 12.44 -1.36
CA ALA A 172 -1.99 13.18 -1.28
C ALA A 172 -2.12 14.49 -0.51
N ALA A 173 -1.11 14.79 0.29
CA ALA A 173 -1.04 16.04 1.05
C ALA A 173 -0.85 17.27 0.13
N PRO A 174 -1.26 18.48 0.58
CA PRO A 174 -1.12 19.73 -0.20
C PRO A 174 0.31 20.00 -0.68
N GLU A 175 1.31 19.75 0.14
CA GLU A 175 2.71 19.93 -0.21
C GLU A 175 3.16 19.01 -1.34
N VAL A 176 2.61 17.78 -1.41
CA VAL A 176 2.91 16.79 -2.46
C VAL A 176 2.32 17.24 -3.80
N ILE A 177 1.04 17.61 -3.84
CA ILE A 177 0.38 18.03 -5.08
C ILE A 177 0.89 19.40 -5.57
N SER A 178 1.37 20.27 -4.67
CA SER A 178 1.95 21.57 -5.01
C SER A 178 3.42 21.48 -5.42
N GLY A 179 4.04 20.31 -5.38
CA GLY A 179 5.45 20.10 -5.69
C GLY A 179 6.40 20.81 -4.71
N ARG A 180 5.94 21.08 -3.49
CA ARG A 180 6.75 21.66 -2.43
C ARG A 180 7.67 20.58 -1.82
N LEU A 181 8.70 21.03 -1.13
CA LEU A 181 9.54 20.14 -0.34
C LEU A 181 8.76 19.62 0.88
N TYR A 182 8.91 18.34 1.19
CA TYR A 182 8.25 17.70 2.33
C TYR A 182 9.15 16.66 2.98
N SER A 183 8.96 16.38 4.27
CA SER A 183 9.84 15.50 5.03
C SER A 183 9.45 14.02 4.95
N GLY A 184 8.23 13.70 4.61
CA GLY A 184 7.76 12.32 4.44
C GLY A 184 6.71 11.86 5.47
N PRO A 185 6.97 11.86 6.79
CA PRO A 185 6.01 11.42 7.78
C PRO A 185 4.68 12.16 7.74
N GLU A 186 4.72 13.47 7.54
CA GLU A 186 3.53 14.32 7.49
C GLU A 186 2.59 13.92 6.34
N VAL A 187 3.14 13.53 5.20
CA VAL A 187 2.31 13.09 4.06
C VAL A 187 1.60 11.77 4.34
N ASP A 188 2.24 10.85 5.06
CA ASP A 188 1.59 9.61 5.51
C ASP A 188 0.50 9.90 6.55
N VAL A 189 0.73 10.85 7.47
CA VAL A 189 -0.28 11.28 8.45
C VAL A 189 -1.50 11.88 7.76
N TRP A 190 -1.30 12.75 6.76
CA TRP A 190 -2.40 13.28 5.94
C TRP A 190 -3.19 12.15 5.27
N SER A 191 -2.51 11.22 4.60
CA SER A 191 -3.16 10.08 3.95
C SER A 191 -3.93 9.21 4.94
N CYS A 192 -3.41 8.98 6.14
CA CYS A 192 -4.13 8.29 7.21
C CYS A 192 -5.42 9.02 7.60
N GLY A 193 -5.41 10.34 7.70
CA GLY A 193 -6.60 11.16 7.96
C GLY A 193 -7.66 11.01 6.87
N VAL A 194 -7.25 11.03 5.60
CA VAL A 194 -8.15 10.78 4.47
C VAL A 194 -8.75 9.37 4.52
N ILE A 195 -7.93 8.36 4.82
CA ILE A 195 -8.39 6.96 4.97
C ILE A 195 -9.43 6.85 6.10
N LEU A 196 -9.19 7.48 7.25
CA LEU A 196 -10.15 7.49 8.36
C LEU A 196 -11.50 8.10 7.93
N TYR A 197 -11.44 9.23 7.23
CA TYR A 197 -12.65 9.86 6.70
C TYR A 197 -13.40 8.93 5.75
N VAL A 198 -12.71 8.26 4.83
CA VAL A 198 -13.33 7.31 3.90
C VAL A 198 -13.95 6.11 4.63
N MET A 199 -13.29 5.56 5.65
CA MET A 199 -13.87 4.48 6.47
C MET A 199 -15.18 4.91 7.16
N LEU A 200 -15.22 6.11 7.71
CA LEU A 200 -16.36 6.61 8.50
C LEU A 200 -17.49 7.18 7.64
N CYS A 201 -17.20 7.68 6.44
CA CYS A 201 -18.12 8.41 5.60
C CYS A 201 -18.50 7.66 4.32
N GLY A 202 -17.74 6.65 3.91
CA GLY A 202 -17.95 5.92 2.65
C GLY A 202 -17.67 6.76 1.40
N ARG A 203 -17.06 7.93 1.55
CA ARG A 203 -16.73 8.86 0.46
C ARG A 203 -15.45 9.60 0.76
N LEU A 204 -14.81 10.17 -0.27
CA LEU A 204 -13.62 11.00 -0.14
C LEU A 204 -13.95 12.36 0.49
N PRO A 205 -13.06 12.95 1.32
CA PRO A 205 -13.21 14.32 1.83
C PRO A 205 -12.97 15.35 0.71
N PHE A 206 -12.08 15.04 -0.22
CA PHE A 206 -11.76 15.87 -1.38
C PHE A 206 -11.91 15.05 -2.64
N ASP A 207 -12.86 15.44 -3.49
CA ASP A 207 -13.14 14.78 -4.76
C ASP A 207 -13.62 15.78 -5.80
N ASP A 208 -13.21 15.60 -7.04
CA ASP A 208 -13.63 16.39 -8.20
C ASP A 208 -13.17 15.70 -9.49
N ASP A 209 -14.03 15.71 -10.50
CA ASP A 209 -13.71 15.16 -11.83
C ASP A 209 -12.65 16.00 -12.56
N TYR A 210 -12.53 17.29 -12.20
CA TYR A 210 -11.54 18.21 -12.75
C TYR A 210 -10.36 18.35 -11.78
N VAL A 211 -9.24 17.74 -12.13
CA VAL A 211 -8.03 17.66 -11.28
C VAL A 211 -7.57 19.00 -10.69
N PRO A 212 -7.54 20.14 -11.44
CA PRO A 212 -7.20 21.44 -10.86
C PRO A 212 -8.16 21.88 -9.73
N SER A 213 -9.46 21.61 -9.86
CA SER A 213 -10.46 21.85 -8.79
C SER A 213 -10.20 20.99 -7.58
N LEU A 214 -9.87 19.72 -7.78
CA LEU A 214 -9.47 18.81 -6.70
C LEU A 214 -8.27 19.38 -5.92
N PHE A 215 -7.25 19.87 -6.61
CA PHE A 215 -6.07 20.46 -5.99
C PHE A 215 -6.40 21.72 -5.17
N VAL A 216 -7.34 22.55 -5.66
CA VAL A 216 -7.81 23.71 -4.90
C VAL A 216 -8.52 23.27 -3.61
N LYS A 217 -9.37 22.23 -3.67
CA LYS A 217 -10.08 21.68 -2.50
C LYS A 217 -9.09 21.17 -1.45
N ILE A 218 -8.09 20.38 -1.89
CA ILE A 218 -7.05 19.84 -1.01
C ILE A 218 -6.23 20.97 -0.36
N ASN A 219 -5.79 21.95 -1.15
CA ASN A 219 -4.99 23.06 -0.64
C ASN A 219 -5.75 23.95 0.37
N LYS A 220 -7.08 24.09 0.22
CA LYS A 220 -7.93 24.80 1.17
C LYS A 220 -8.17 24.00 2.46
N GLY A 221 -8.06 22.68 2.42
CA GLY A 221 -8.32 21.79 3.56
C GLY A 221 -9.76 21.85 4.07
N ILE A 222 -10.73 22.26 3.22
CA ILE A 222 -12.12 22.42 3.62
C ILE A 222 -12.88 21.15 3.22
N TYR A 223 -13.44 20.45 4.19
CA TYR A 223 -14.25 19.26 3.99
C TYR A 223 -15.47 19.26 4.93
N THR A 224 -16.45 18.44 4.65
CA THR A 224 -17.69 18.37 5.42
C THR A 224 -17.65 17.23 6.42
N LEU A 225 -17.93 17.50 7.68
CA LEU A 225 -18.15 16.46 8.71
C LEU A 225 -19.63 16.08 8.73
N PRO A 226 -19.97 14.82 8.44
CA PRO A 226 -21.34 14.35 8.55
C PRO A 226 -21.82 14.31 10.01
N SER A 227 -23.13 14.57 10.20
CA SER A 227 -23.74 14.63 11.54
C SER A 227 -23.81 13.31 12.29
N HIS A 228 -23.53 12.18 11.62
CA HIS A 228 -23.52 10.86 12.25
C HIS A 228 -22.22 10.54 13.00
N LEU A 229 -21.21 11.39 12.88
CA LEU A 229 -19.94 11.24 13.62
C LEU A 229 -20.07 11.82 15.03
N SER A 230 -19.42 11.14 16.00
CA SER A 230 -19.39 11.57 17.41
C SER A 230 -18.45 12.75 17.66
#